data_13de20a2a9754e8c77d2413c5559afdc
#
_entry.id   13de20a2a9754e8c77d2413c5559afdc
#
_cell.length_a   1.000
_cell.length_b   1.000
_cell.length_c   1.000
_cell.angle_alpha   90.00
_cell.angle_beta   90.00
_cell.angle_gamma   90.00
#
_symmetry.space_group_name_H-M   'P 1'
#
loop_
_entity.id
_entity.type
_entity.pdbx_description
1 polymer ?
#
loop_
_entity_poly.entity_id
_entity_poly.type
_entity_poly.pdbx_seq_one_letter_code
_entity_poly.pdbx_strand_id
1 'polypeptide(L)'
;VSRGLGDVYKRQNPALVSTWISFDESLTPSLDEEALVAWAKQLEVACDTVGTERTYTRPDGKVITVAGGPYGWLTDGEALLELVKEGVANGTVGAVDIPCKTTGTAYNGAGAQDWSARYCDIDLSEQHVRFYDETGTLIWEAPCVSGTPNGAHNTPTGVFWLNQKASPSVLKGTNLDGSKYESAVRYWMPFVGNVIGLHDADWQAAFGGTLYQQGRGSHGCVNLPVGSAADLFGIIQSGDVVVCHW
;
A
#
# COMPACT_ATOMS: atom_id res chain seq x y z
N VAL A 1 -6.04 -18.05 16.99
CA VAL A 1 -5.10 -17.73 15.91
C VAL A 1 -5.20 -16.23 15.69
N SER A 2 -4.25 -15.48 16.27
CA SER A 2 -4.09 -14.06 16.05
C SER A 2 -3.73 -13.86 14.57
N ARG A 3 -4.56 -13.16 13.81
CA ARG A 3 -4.25 -12.61 12.49
C ARG A 3 -3.88 -11.12 12.63
N GLY A 4 -3.07 -10.83 13.63
CA GLY A 4 -2.46 -9.51 13.81
C GLY A 4 -1.07 -9.48 13.18
N LEU A 5 -0.44 -8.33 13.22
CA LEU A 5 0.94 -8.05 12.80
C LEU A 5 1.85 -9.26 13.03
N GLY A 6 1.96 -10.23 12.14
CA GLY A 6 2.74 -11.46 12.23
C GLY A 6 3.58 -11.66 13.51
N ASP A 7 4.46 -12.55 13.66
CA ASP A 7 5.19 -12.90 14.89
C ASP A 7 6.01 -11.78 15.60
N VAL A 8 5.66 -10.50 15.43
CA VAL A 8 6.26 -9.37 16.17
C VAL A 8 5.62 -9.27 17.55
N TYR A 9 6.05 -10.15 18.44
CA TYR A 9 5.69 -10.04 19.86
C TYR A 9 6.54 -8.97 20.53
N LYS A 10 5.97 -7.83 20.83
CA LYS A 10 6.55 -6.90 21.79
C LYS A 10 6.10 -7.31 23.18
N ARG A 11 6.97 -8.00 23.91
CA ARG A 11 6.69 -8.40 25.31
C ARG A 11 6.81 -7.19 26.22
N GLN A 12 5.69 -6.77 26.80
CA GLN A 12 5.72 -5.94 28.00
C GLN A 12 6.06 -6.84 29.19
N ASN A 13 7.02 -6.43 29.93
CA ASN A 13 7.41 -7.10 31.18
C ASN A 13 7.28 -6.13 32.36
N PRO A 14 7.30 -6.61 33.61
CA PRO A 14 7.15 -5.73 34.76
C PRO A 14 8.17 -4.58 34.82
N ALA A 15 9.38 -4.77 34.31
CA ALA A 15 10.39 -3.71 34.25
C ALA A 15 10.00 -2.59 33.28
N LEU A 16 9.42 -2.91 32.14
CA LEU A 16 8.92 -1.90 31.21
C LEU A 16 7.67 -1.20 31.78
N VAL A 17 6.70 -1.95 32.29
CA VAL A 17 5.49 -1.38 32.91
C VAL A 17 5.84 -0.46 34.07
N SER A 18 6.84 -0.79 34.90
CA SER A 18 7.29 0.06 36.00
C SER A 18 7.82 1.43 35.54
N THR A 19 8.28 1.57 34.29
CA THR A 19 8.73 2.87 33.74
C THR A 19 7.58 3.82 33.40
N TRP A 20 6.34 3.30 33.39
CA TRP A 20 5.12 4.08 33.15
C TRP A 20 4.39 4.45 34.43
N ILE A 21 4.94 4.06 35.59
CA ILE A 21 4.31 4.33 36.88
C ILE A 21 5.11 5.44 37.58
N SER A 22 4.44 6.52 37.93
CA SER A 22 4.91 7.59 38.77
C SER A 22 4.23 7.56 40.12
N PHE A 23 4.83 8.20 41.13
CA PHE A 23 4.29 8.29 42.48
C PHE A 23 4.20 9.77 42.85
N ASP A 24 3.08 10.16 43.47
CA ASP A 24 2.94 11.48 44.05
C ASP A 24 3.67 11.57 45.43
N GLU A 25 3.60 12.74 46.07
CA GLU A 25 4.23 12.96 47.39
C GLU A 25 3.67 12.03 48.49
N SER A 26 2.47 11.50 48.28
CA SER A 26 1.82 10.54 49.18
C SER A 26 2.11 9.09 48.82
N LEU A 27 3.03 8.85 47.86
CA LEU A 27 3.34 7.54 47.30
C LEU A 27 2.14 6.85 46.61
N THR A 28 1.17 7.61 46.16
CA THR A 28 0.06 7.09 45.40
C THR A 28 0.52 6.84 43.95
N PRO A 29 0.40 5.62 43.38
CA PRO A 29 0.83 5.32 42.04
C PRO A 29 -0.13 5.93 41.02
N SER A 30 0.43 6.45 39.93
CA SER A 30 -0.30 6.91 38.76
C SER A 30 0.43 6.53 37.48
N LEU A 31 -0.29 6.45 36.37
CA LEU A 31 0.35 6.23 35.08
C LEU A 31 1.00 7.53 34.57
N ASP A 32 2.24 7.43 34.14
CA ASP A 32 2.96 8.48 33.44
C ASP A 32 2.53 8.46 31.97
N GLU A 33 1.61 9.34 31.64
CA GLU A 33 1.05 9.40 30.26
C GLU A 33 2.09 9.80 29.22
N GLU A 34 3.07 10.64 29.56
CA GLU A 34 4.13 11.05 28.62
C GLU A 34 5.04 9.85 28.28
N ALA A 35 5.43 9.07 29.28
CA ALA A 35 6.21 7.86 29.08
C ALA A 35 5.45 6.81 28.25
N LEU A 36 4.14 6.67 28.49
CA LEU A 36 3.29 5.75 27.74
C LEU A 36 3.12 6.18 26.28
N VAL A 37 2.88 7.46 26.03
CA VAL A 37 2.80 8.01 24.66
C VAL A 37 4.14 7.85 23.92
N ALA A 38 5.26 8.11 24.59
CA ALA A 38 6.58 7.92 23.98
C ALA A 38 6.83 6.46 23.60
N TRP A 39 6.42 5.51 24.44
CA TRP A 39 6.50 4.09 24.11
C TRP A 39 5.59 3.71 22.94
N ALA A 40 4.34 4.18 22.91
CA ALA A 40 3.42 3.89 21.83
C ALA A 40 3.98 4.38 20.48
N LYS A 41 4.56 5.58 20.43
CA LYS A 41 5.22 6.10 19.23
C LYS A 41 6.41 5.25 18.78
N GLN A 42 7.19 4.71 19.71
CA GLN A 42 8.27 3.79 19.35
C GLN A 42 7.73 2.49 18.74
N LEU A 43 6.58 2.03 19.21
CA LEU A 43 5.92 0.84 18.67
C LEU A 43 5.36 1.13 17.27
N GLU A 44 4.71 2.27 17.05
CA GLU A 44 4.25 2.72 15.74
C GLU A 44 5.41 2.71 14.73
N VAL A 45 6.51 3.39 15.02
CA VAL A 45 7.70 3.43 14.15
C VAL A 45 8.26 2.04 13.85
N ALA A 46 8.16 1.11 14.80
CA ALA A 46 8.69 -0.25 14.65
C ALA A 46 7.75 -1.19 13.89
N CYS A 47 6.47 -0.84 13.78
CA CYS A 47 5.44 -1.73 13.21
C CYS A 47 4.79 -1.18 11.95
N ASP A 48 4.67 0.14 11.81
CA ASP A 48 3.97 0.76 10.70
C ASP A 48 4.73 0.60 9.39
N THR A 49 3.98 0.31 8.34
CA THR A 49 4.52 0.14 6.99
C THR A 49 3.91 1.10 5.98
N VAL A 50 2.74 1.69 6.26
CA VAL A 50 2.09 2.67 5.38
C VAL A 50 3.06 3.80 5.02
N GLY A 51 3.26 4.02 3.72
CA GLY A 51 4.11 5.09 3.19
C GLY A 51 5.62 4.86 3.35
N THR A 52 6.06 3.85 4.11
CA THR A 52 7.47 3.56 4.32
C THR A 52 8.11 2.86 3.12
N GLU A 53 9.43 2.77 3.11
CA GLU A 53 10.18 1.99 2.14
C GLU A 53 10.07 0.49 2.47
N ARG A 54 9.82 -0.34 1.44
CA ARG A 54 9.80 -1.80 1.51
C ARG A 54 10.70 -2.36 0.43
N THR A 55 11.54 -3.32 0.81
CA THR A 55 12.34 -4.09 -0.13
C THR A 55 11.80 -5.51 -0.20
N TYR A 56 11.61 -6.02 -1.41
CA TYR A 56 11.13 -7.37 -1.66
C TYR A 56 11.78 -7.98 -2.89
N THR A 57 11.67 -9.30 -3.02
CA THR A 57 12.13 -10.02 -4.22
C THR A 57 10.89 -10.47 -4.99
N ARG A 58 10.75 -9.94 -6.22
CA ARG A 58 9.72 -10.37 -7.16
C ARG A 58 9.93 -11.84 -7.54
N PRO A 59 8.90 -12.64 -7.89
CA PRO A 59 9.04 -14.05 -8.20
C PRO A 59 10.04 -14.40 -9.30
N ASP A 60 10.37 -13.47 -10.20
CA ASP A 60 11.42 -13.62 -11.22
C ASP A 60 12.85 -13.38 -10.71
N GLY A 61 13.00 -13.06 -9.42
CA GLY A 61 14.29 -12.81 -8.77
C GLY A 61 14.74 -11.36 -8.74
N LYS A 62 13.99 -10.41 -9.35
CA LYS A 62 14.32 -8.98 -9.29
C LYS A 62 14.09 -8.45 -7.86
N VAL A 63 15.12 -7.84 -7.28
CA VAL A 63 15.01 -7.13 -6.00
C VAL A 63 14.51 -5.72 -6.27
N ILE A 64 13.43 -5.34 -5.57
CA ILE A 64 12.74 -4.08 -5.77
C ILE A 64 12.62 -3.37 -4.43
N THR A 65 12.82 -2.06 -4.45
CA THR A 65 12.55 -1.16 -3.33
C THR A 65 11.47 -0.18 -3.76
N VAL A 66 10.40 -0.10 -2.97
CA VAL A 66 9.26 0.78 -3.22
C VAL A 66 8.89 1.53 -1.94
N ALA A 67 8.60 2.82 -2.07
CA ALA A 67 8.13 3.66 -0.97
C ALA A 67 6.87 4.42 -1.37
N GLY A 68 6.07 4.78 -0.38
CA GLY A 68 4.83 5.52 -0.58
C GLY A 68 3.60 4.64 -0.73
N GLY A 69 2.48 5.29 -1.07
CA GLY A 69 1.16 4.67 -1.13
C GLY A 69 0.50 4.51 0.25
N PRO A 70 -0.83 4.36 0.25
CA PRO A 70 -1.63 4.27 1.48
C PRO A 70 -1.73 2.83 2.03
N TYR A 71 -1.30 1.82 1.27
CA TYR A 71 -1.38 0.43 1.68
C TYR A 71 -0.38 0.09 2.79
N GLY A 72 -0.80 -0.78 3.70
CA GLY A 72 0.06 -1.38 4.72
C GLY A 72 -0.56 -1.35 6.12
N TRP A 73 0.29 -1.54 7.09
CA TRP A 73 -0.06 -1.52 8.51
C TRP A 73 0.11 -0.13 9.06
N LEU A 74 -0.91 0.37 9.76
CA LEU A 74 -0.90 1.65 10.45
C LEU A 74 -1.53 1.46 11.82
N THR A 75 -0.75 1.59 12.86
CA THR A 75 -1.20 1.47 14.25
C THR A 75 -2.21 2.57 14.59
N ASP A 76 -3.26 2.20 15.32
CA ASP A 76 -4.15 3.17 15.96
C ASP A 76 -3.59 3.52 17.34
N GLY A 77 -2.78 4.58 17.39
CA GLY A 77 -2.09 4.98 18.63
C GLY A 77 -3.03 5.35 19.77
N GLU A 78 -4.20 5.93 19.47
CA GLU A 78 -5.19 6.27 20.49
C GLU A 78 -5.80 5.01 21.11
N ALA A 79 -6.27 4.09 20.26
CA ALA A 79 -6.79 2.81 20.73
C ALA A 79 -5.74 1.95 21.43
N LEU A 80 -4.48 2.03 20.99
CA LEU A 80 -3.36 1.35 21.68
C LEU A 80 -3.14 1.89 23.09
N LEU A 81 -3.15 3.21 23.28
CA LEU A 81 -2.98 3.83 24.59
C LEU A 81 -4.09 3.41 25.55
N GLU A 82 -5.34 3.44 25.11
CA GLU A 82 -6.49 3.01 25.93
C GLU A 82 -6.38 1.50 26.27
N LEU A 83 -6.05 0.67 25.30
CA LEU A 83 -5.85 -0.77 25.52
C LEU A 83 -4.79 -1.05 26.59
N VAL A 84 -3.68 -0.31 26.58
CA VAL A 84 -2.60 -0.50 27.54
C VAL A 84 -2.98 0.03 28.93
N LYS A 85 -3.65 1.20 29.01
CA LYS A 85 -4.16 1.75 30.27
C LYS A 85 -5.11 0.77 30.96
N GLU A 86 -6.09 0.27 30.22
CA GLU A 86 -7.03 -0.74 30.71
C GLU A 86 -6.31 -2.04 31.14
N GLY A 87 -5.35 -2.49 30.34
CA GLY A 87 -4.57 -3.69 30.64
C GLY A 87 -3.77 -3.57 31.93
N VAL A 88 -3.15 -2.41 32.18
CA VAL A 88 -2.42 -2.13 33.43
C VAL A 88 -3.39 -2.07 34.61
N ALA A 89 -4.50 -1.34 34.48
CA ALA A 89 -5.49 -1.19 35.55
C ALA A 89 -6.13 -2.52 35.95
N ASN A 90 -6.35 -3.41 35.02
CA ASN A 90 -7.01 -4.71 35.23
C ASN A 90 -6.00 -5.85 35.51
N GLY A 91 -4.70 -5.60 35.45
CA GLY A 91 -3.68 -6.63 35.59
C GLY A 91 -3.75 -7.69 34.48
N THR A 92 -4.10 -7.28 33.27
CA THR A 92 -4.26 -8.18 32.12
C THR A 92 -2.94 -8.86 31.78
N VAL A 93 -2.96 -10.18 31.67
CA VAL A 93 -1.79 -11.00 31.31
C VAL A 93 -2.12 -11.77 30.04
N GLY A 94 -1.24 -11.73 29.04
CA GLY A 94 -1.38 -12.48 27.79
C GLY A 94 -1.07 -11.65 26.56
N ALA A 95 -1.25 -12.26 25.41
CA ALA A 95 -1.09 -11.56 24.12
C ALA A 95 -2.36 -10.78 23.81
N VAL A 96 -2.18 -9.56 23.33
CA VAL A 96 -3.24 -8.71 22.78
C VAL A 96 -2.85 -8.25 21.38
N ASP A 97 -3.83 -8.09 20.50
CA ASP A 97 -3.57 -7.57 19.17
C ASP A 97 -3.36 -6.05 19.23
N ILE A 98 -2.39 -5.56 18.45
CA ILE A 98 -2.16 -4.11 18.32
C ILE A 98 -3.29 -3.53 17.46
N PRO A 99 -4.06 -2.56 17.98
CA PRO A 99 -5.10 -1.90 17.19
C PRO A 99 -4.51 -1.20 15.97
N CYS A 100 -5.11 -1.39 14.80
CA CYS A 100 -4.65 -0.79 13.56
C CYS A 100 -5.79 -0.06 12.83
N LYS A 101 -5.49 1.11 12.27
CA LYS A 101 -6.37 1.87 11.37
C LYS A 101 -6.45 1.22 9.99
N THR A 102 -5.34 0.67 9.52
CA THR A 102 -5.25 -0.13 8.29
C THR A 102 -4.37 -1.35 8.53
N THR A 103 -4.60 -2.39 7.75
CA THR A 103 -3.83 -3.64 7.80
C THR A 103 -3.39 -4.06 6.41
N GLY A 104 -2.17 -4.59 6.31
CA GLY A 104 -1.71 -5.31 5.13
C GLY A 104 -2.21 -6.76 5.12
N THR A 105 -2.05 -7.46 3.99
CA THR A 105 -2.43 -8.87 3.86
C THR A 105 -1.36 -9.84 4.37
N ALA A 106 -0.15 -9.32 4.65
CA ALA A 106 0.94 -10.02 5.31
C ALA A 106 1.73 -9.04 6.19
N TYR A 107 2.60 -9.55 7.04
CA TYR A 107 3.54 -8.76 7.80
C TYR A 107 4.86 -9.52 7.97
N ASN A 108 5.94 -8.95 7.45
CA ASN A 108 7.28 -9.52 7.52
C ASN A 108 8.29 -8.58 8.24
N GLY A 109 7.76 -7.60 8.97
CA GLY A 109 8.55 -6.54 9.63
C GLY A 109 8.59 -5.25 8.82
N ALA A 110 8.95 -4.16 9.50
CA ALA A 110 9.15 -2.87 8.84
C ALA A 110 10.27 -2.98 7.79
N GLY A 111 10.07 -2.34 6.64
CA GLY A 111 11.02 -2.38 5.53
C GLY A 111 10.95 -3.63 4.65
N ALA A 112 10.12 -4.62 4.96
CA ALA A 112 9.90 -5.81 4.16
C ALA A 112 8.52 -5.78 3.47
N GLN A 113 8.30 -6.73 2.56
CA GLN A 113 7.00 -6.94 1.90
C GLN A 113 5.90 -7.18 2.94
N ASP A 114 4.84 -6.41 2.88
CA ASP A 114 3.68 -6.49 3.78
C ASP A 114 2.38 -6.89 3.06
N TRP A 115 2.51 -7.44 1.88
CA TRP A 115 1.42 -8.02 1.09
C TRP A 115 1.67 -9.49 0.77
N SER A 116 0.59 -10.22 0.47
CA SER A 116 0.60 -11.65 0.11
C SER A 116 1.20 -11.89 -1.28
N ALA A 117 1.30 -13.15 -1.68
CA ALA A 117 1.82 -13.55 -2.98
C ALA A 117 0.94 -13.05 -4.16
N ARG A 118 -0.36 -12.79 -3.92
CA ARG A 118 -1.29 -12.26 -4.92
C ARG A 118 -1.18 -10.74 -4.97
N TYR A 119 -0.73 -10.19 -6.12
CA TYR A 119 -0.65 -8.75 -6.34
C TYR A 119 -0.44 -8.40 -7.82
N CYS A 120 -0.72 -7.14 -8.16
CA CYS A 120 -0.40 -6.52 -9.43
C CYS A 120 0.92 -5.75 -9.30
N ASP A 121 1.91 -6.07 -10.14
CA ASP A 121 3.20 -5.39 -10.22
C ASP A 121 3.20 -4.46 -11.43
N ILE A 122 3.49 -3.18 -11.23
CA ILE A 122 3.63 -2.16 -12.29
C ILE A 122 5.07 -1.69 -12.28
N ASP A 123 5.88 -2.24 -13.18
CA ASP A 123 7.28 -1.86 -13.35
C ASP A 123 7.38 -0.71 -14.38
N LEU A 124 7.58 0.49 -13.88
CA LEU A 124 7.68 1.71 -14.70
C LEU A 124 8.98 1.75 -15.50
N SER A 125 10.05 1.10 -15.00
CA SER A 125 11.33 1.01 -15.71
C SER A 125 11.23 0.12 -16.94
N GLU A 126 10.51 -1.02 -16.80
CA GLU A 126 10.29 -1.99 -17.86
C GLU A 126 9.09 -1.62 -18.74
N GLN A 127 8.23 -0.68 -18.28
CA GLN A 127 6.93 -0.38 -18.90
C GLN A 127 6.12 -1.65 -19.09
N HIS A 128 6.01 -2.41 -18.00
CA HIS A 128 5.40 -3.73 -17.99
C HIS A 128 4.55 -3.92 -16.73
N VAL A 129 3.42 -4.57 -16.88
CA VAL A 129 2.53 -4.93 -15.77
C VAL A 129 2.45 -6.45 -15.67
N ARG A 130 2.51 -6.96 -14.44
CA ARG A 130 2.41 -8.40 -14.12
C ARG A 130 1.34 -8.62 -13.08
N PHE A 131 0.70 -9.77 -13.12
CA PHE A 131 -0.26 -10.16 -12.10
C PHE A 131 0.05 -11.58 -11.61
N TYR A 132 0.26 -11.69 -10.31
CA TYR A 132 0.60 -12.93 -9.62
C TYR A 132 -0.61 -13.44 -8.84
N ASP A 133 -0.80 -14.76 -8.80
CA ASP A 133 -1.84 -15.42 -8.02
C ASP A 133 -1.44 -15.63 -6.55
N GLU A 134 -2.29 -16.31 -5.79
CA GLU A 134 -2.10 -16.58 -4.36
C GLU A 134 -0.87 -17.47 -4.07
N THR A 135 -0.33 -18.13 -5.08
CA THR A 135 0.90 -18.96 -4.99
C THR A 135 2.16 -18.22 -5.40
N GLY A 136 2.03 -16.98 -5.91
CA GLY A 136 3.12 -16.22 -6.50
C GLY A 136 3.43 -16.62 -7.95
N THR A 137 2.54 -17.38 -8.58
CA THR A 137 2.69 -17.74 -10.00
C THR A 137 2.26 -16.55 -10.87
N LEU A 138 3.10 -16.20 -11.87
CA LEU A 138 2.74 -15.23 -12.89
C LEU A 138 1.62 -15.80 -13.76
N ILE A 139 0.42 -15.22 -13.69
CA ILE A 139 -0.76 -15.70 -14.44
C ILE A 139 -1.18 -14.74 -15.57
N TRP A 140 -0.66 -13.53 -15.55
CA TRP A 140 -0.89 -12.55 -16.60
C TRP A 140 0.21 -11.49 -16.64
N GLU A 141 0.56 -11.03 -17.84
CA GLU A 141 1.46 -9.90 -18.02
C GLU A 141 1.18 -9.17 -19.34
N ALA A 142 1.52 -7.88 -19.41
CA ALA A 142 1.45 -7.09 -20.63
C ALA A 142 2.37 -5.88 -20.60
N PRO A 143 2.86 -5.42 -21.77
CA PRO A 143 3.49 -4.11 -21.86
C PRO A 143 2.47 -3.00 -21.62
N CYS A 144 2.92 -1.89 -21.05
CA CYS A 144 2.09 -0.73 -20.76
C CYS A 144 2.72 0.57 -21.24
N VAL A 145 1.99 1.67 -21.10
CA VAL A 145 2.54 3.02 -21.18
C VAL A 145 2.03 3.81 -19.99
N SER A 146 2.97 4.21 -19.14
CA SER A 146 2.70 4.98 -17.92
C SER A 146 2.57 6.49 -18.20
N GLY A 147 2.43 7.26 -17.14
CA GLY A 147 2.37 8.72 -17.20
C GLY A 147 3.64 9.36 -17.76
N THR A 148 3.47 10.51 -18.42
CA THR A 148 4.59 11.32 -18.92
C THR A 148 5.43 11.83 -17.73
N PRO A 149 6.77 11.63 -17.72
CA PRO A 149 7.61 11.99 -16.59
C PRO A 149 7.97 13.49 -16.59
N ASN A 150 6.95 14.34 -16.42
CA ASN A 150 7.08 15.80 -16.47
C ASN A 150 6.75 16.49 -15.13
N GLY A 151 6.64 15.70 -14.04
CA GLY A 151 6.30 16.18 -12.70
C GLY A 151 4.78 16.28 -12.46
N ALA A 152 4.00 16.66 -13.47
CA ALA A 152 2.54 16.81 -13.35
C ALA A 152 1.77 15.52 -13.68
N HIS A 153 2.32 14.70 -14.57
CA HIS A 153 1.67 13.50 -15.12
C HIS A 153 2.39 12.20 -14.77
N ASN A 154 3.28 12.23 -13.81
CA ASN A 154 3.95 11.01 -13.36
C ASN A 154 2.93 9.99 -12.83
N THR A 155 3.12 8.72 -13.18
CA THR A 155 2.46 7.65 -12.44
C THR A 155 3.07 7.58 -11.03
N PRO A 156 2.28 7.70 -9.96
CA PRO A 156 2.81 7.64 -8.60
C PRO A 156 3.36 6.24 -8.29
N THR A 157 4.53 6.20 -7.63
CA THR A 157 5.07 4.97 -7.06
C THR A 157 4.53 4.73 -5.65
N GLY A 158 4.48 3.48 -5.23
CA GLY A 158 4.02 3.08 -3.91
C GLY A 158 3.29 1.75 -3.92
N VAL A 159 2.72 1.43 -2.77
CA VAL A 159 1.86 0.26 -2.59
C VAL A 159 0.43 0.73 -2.34
N PHE A 160 -0.49 0.22 -3.11
CA PHE A 160 -1.89 0.64 -3.17
C PHE A 160 -2.82 -0.56 -3.11
N TRP A 161 -4.13 -0.29 -2.98
CA TRP A 161 -5.18 -1.25 -3.30
C TRP A 161 -5.81 -0.94 -4.64
N LEU A 162 -6.28 -1.95 -5.34
CA LEU A 162 -7.27 -1.74 -6.40
C LEU A 162 -8.58 -1.30 -5.75
N ASN A 163 -8.98 -0.04 -5.99
CA ASN A 163 -10.13 0.55 -5.29
C ASN A 163 -11.45 -0.02 -5.77
N GLN A 164 -11.59 -0.18 -7.08
CA GLN A 164 -12.81 -0.69 -7.74
C GLN A 164 -12.53 -1.16 -9.16
N LYS A 165 -13.55 -1.69 -9.81
CA LYS A 165 -13.57 -2.04 -11.24
C LYS A 165 -14.82 -1.46 -11.86
N ALA A 166 -14.68 -0.87 -13.06
CA ALA A 166 -15.83 -0.37 -13.81
C ALA A 166 -15.69 -0.69 -15.32
N SER A 167 -16.77 -1.13 -15.91
CA SER A 167 -16.84 -1.42 -17.35
C SER A 167 -18.27 -1.16 -17.86
N PRO A 168 -18.47 -0.26 -18.84
CA PRO A 168 -17.53 0.76 -19.33
C PRO A 168 -17.36 1.93 -18.35
N SER A 169 -16.39 2.82 -18.62
CA SER A 169 -16.17 4.05 -17.83
C SER A 169 -15.78 5.22 -18.74
N VAL A 170 -15.87 6.43 -18.21
CA VAL A 170 -15.42 7.65 -18.88
C VAL A 170 -14.44 8.38 -17.97
N LEU A 171 -13.20 8.48 -18.42
CA LEU A 171 -12.14 9.19 -17.73
C LEU A 171 -12.21 10.67 -18.07
N LYS A 172 -12.22 11.52 -17.07
CA LYS A 172 -12.28 12.97 -17.22
C LYS A 172 -11.08 13.63 -16.55
N GLY A 173 -10.51 14.61 -17.19
CA GLY A 173 -9.37 15.32 -16.66
C GLY A 173 -9.14 16.67 -17.31
N THR A 174 -8.03 17.29 -16.95
CA THR A 174 -7.62 18.60 -17.46
C THR A 174 -6.19 18.49 -17.98
N ASN A 175 -5.96 18.94 -19.22
CA ASN A 175 -4.63 19.05 -19.81
C ASN A 175 -3.83 20.20 -19.17
N LEU A 176 -2.52 20.24 -19.42
CA LEU A 176 -1.64 21.31 -18.89
C LEU A 176 -2.02 22.70 -19.42
N ASP A 177 -2.63 22.78 -20.57
CA ASP A 177 -3.13 24.03 -21.18
C ASP A 177 -4.50 24.47 -20.61
N GLY A 178 -5.05 23.73 -19.63
CA GLY A 178 -6.34 24.01 -19.01
C GLY A 178 -7.54 23.45 -19.80
N SER A 179 -7.36 22.88 -21.00
CA SER A 179 -8.42 22.21 -21.71
C SER A 179 -8.86 20.93 -21.01
N LYS A 180 -10.15 20.61 -21.09
CA LYS A 180 -10.70 19.37 -20.51
C LYS A 180 -10.72 18.26 -21.55
N TYR A 181 -10.54 17.03 -21.08
CA TYR A 181 -10.72 15.84 -21.90
C TYR A 181 -11.71 14.87 -21.28
N GLU A 182 -12.36 14.09 -22.11
CA GLU A 182 -13.15 12.93 -21.78
C GLU A 182 -12.71 11.75 -22.66
N SER A 183 -12.32 10.64 -22.03
CA SER A 183 -11.89 9.43 -22.75
C SER A 183 -12.76 8.26 -22.31
N ALA A 184 -13.50 7.70 -23.24
CA ALA A 184 -14.23 6.46 -22.98
C ALA A 184 -13.25 5.28 -22.95
N VAL A 185 -13.37 4.44 -21.94
CA VAL A 185 -12.60 3.21 -21.77
C VAL A 185 -13.55 2.05 -21.51
N ARG A 186 -13.16 0.84 -21.93
CA ARG A 186 -13.96 -0.36 -21.70
C ARG A 186 -13.74 -0.91 -20.31
N TYR A 187 -12.52 -0.76 -19.78
CA TYR A 187 -12.10 -1.33 -18.50
C TYR A 187 -11.37 -0.28 -17.68
N TRP A 188 -11.85 0.00 -16.48
CA TRP A 188 -11.27 0.95 -15.54
C TRP A 188 -10.96 0.27 -14.22
N MET A 189 -9.71 0.33 -13.79
CA MET A 189 -9.16 -0.34 -12.61
C MET A 189 -8.31 0.67 -11.81
N PRO A 190 -8.93 1.61 -11.06
CA PRO A 190 -8.23 2.64 -10.32
C PRO A 190 -7.55 2.10 -9.06
N PHE A 191 -6.34 2.60 -8.77
CA PHE A 191 -5.57 2.28 -7.58
C PHE A 191 -5.09 3.54 -6.81
N VAL A 192 -5.09 4.72 -7.40
CA VAL A 192 -4.83 5.98 -6.69
C VAL A 192 -6.14 6.79 -6.66
N GLY A 193 -6.88 6.68 -5.56
CA GLY A 193 -8.23 7.23 -5.50
C GLY A 193 -9.08 6.71 -6.67
N ASN A 194 -9.86 7.58 -7.30
CA ASN A 194 -10.54 7.28 -8.56
C ASN A 194 -9.95 8.10 -9.73
N VAL A 195 -8.65 8.43 -9.64
CA VAL A 195 -7.98 9.37 -10.56
C VAL A 195 -6.94 8.67 -11.43
N ILE A 196 -6.15 7.74 -10.86
CA ILE A 196 -5.13 7.00 -11.59
C ILE A 196 -5.42 5.51 -11.46
N GLY A 197 -5.35 4.82 -12.59
CA GLY A 197 -5.62 3.38 -12.68
C GLY A 197 -5.07 2.76 -13.95
N LEU A 198 -5.26 1.46 -14.06
CA LEU A 198 -5.02 0.71 -15.30
C LEU A 198 -6.29 0.76 -16.15
N HIS A 199 -6.13 0.94 -17.45
CA HIS A 199 -7.25 0.93 -18.40
C HIS A 199 -6.80 0.60 -19.82
N ASP A 200 -7.74 0.22 -20.67
CA ASP A 200 -7.49 0.05 -22.10
C ASP A 200 -7.29 1.42 -22.79
N ALA A 201 -6.40 1.43 -23.78
CA ALA A 201 -6.12 2.63 -24.59
C ALA A 201 -6.11 2.26 -26.08
N ASP A 202 -7.29 2.26 -26.73
CA ASP A 202 -7.43 1.90 -28.14
C ASP A 202 -6.87 2.97 -29.09
N TRP A 203 -6.65 4.17 -28.59
CA TRP A 203 -5.96 5.25 -29.34
C TRP A 203 -4.44 5.09 -29.39
N GLN A 204 -3.86 4.15 -28.63
CA GLN A 204 -2.43 3.94 -28.52
C GLN A 204 -1.97 2.78 -29.41
N ALA A 205 -1.15 3.10 -30.43
CA ALA A 205 -0.73 2.12 -31.43
C ALA A 205 0.36 1.15 -30.96
N ALA A 206 1.09 1.48 -29.88
CA ALA A 206 2.20 0.68 -29.36
C ALA A 206 2.34 0.86 -27.84
N PHE A 207 2.88 -0.16 -27.16
CA PHE A 207 3.08 -0.20 -25.73
C PHE A 207 4.50 -0.65 -25.38
N GLY A 208 4.96 -0.30 -24.18
CA GLY A 208 6.27 -0.68 -23.67
C GLY A 208 7.40 0.28 -24.07
N GLY A 209 8.61 -0.08 -23.70
CA GLY A 209 9.84 0.67 -24.02
C GLY A 209 9.85 2.08 -23.46
N THR A 210 10.31 3.03 -24.25
CA THR A 210 10.47 4.45 -23.84
C THR A 210 9.36 5.37 -24.37
N LEU A 211 8.23 4.83 -24.80
CA LEU A 211 7.13 5.60 -25.39
C LEU A 211 6.61 6.71 -24.46
N TYR A 212 6.55 6.44 -23.15
CA TYR A 212 6.12 7.39 -22.14
C TYR A 212 7.01 8.65 -22.07
N GLN A 213 8.30 8.52 -22.44
CA GLN A 213 9.25 9.64 -22.52
C GLN A 213 9.20 10.39 -23.86
N GLN A 214 8.59 9.79 -24.88
CA GLN A 214 8.55 10.30 -26.25
C GLN A 214 7.24 11.07 -26.56
N GLY A 215 6.59 11.63 -25.55
CA GLY A 215 5.33 12.36 -25.69
C GLY A 215 4.10 11.46 -25.91
N ARG A 216 4.22 10.16 -25.61
CA ARG A 216 3.12 9.20 -25.69
C ARG A 216 2.67 8.68 -24.32
N GLY A 217 3.20 9.27 -23.25
CA GLY A 217 2.77 8.98 -21.88
C GLY A 217 1.38 9.52 -21.59
N SER A 218 0.72 8.91 -20.61
CA SER A 218 -0.59 9.31 -20.12
C SER A 218 -0.50 10.52 -19.17
N HIS A 219 -1.65 10.91 -18.59
CA HIS A 219 -1.73 11.87 -17.49
C HIS A 219 -1.55 11.22 -16.09
N GLY A 220 -0.85 10.08 -16.05
CA GLY A 220 -0.55 9.34 -14.82
C GLY A 220 -1.13 7.93 -14.79
N CYS A 221 -2.15 7.64 -15.57
CA CYS A 221 -2.71 6.29 -15.71
C CYS A 221 -1.73 5.33 -16.39
N VAL A 222 -2.00 4.05 -16.27
CA VAL A 222 -1.26 2.96 -16.90
C VAL A 222 -2.10 2.41 -18.07
N ASN A 223 -1.73 2.81 -19.26
CA ASN A 223 -2.39 2.41 -20.50
C ASN A 223 -2.01 0.98 -20.89
N LEU A 224 -2.99 0.15 -21.19
CA LEU A 224 -2.85 -1.23 -21.61
C LEU A 224 -3.44 -1.46 -23.02
N PRO A 225 -2.93 -2.47 -23.78
CA PRO A 225 -3.64 -2.97 -24.94
C PRO A 225 -5.04 -3.43 -24.57
N VAL A 226 -6.03 -3.21 -25.46
CA VAL A 226 -7.44 -3.49 -25.18
C VAL A 226 -7.69 -4.93 -24.73
N GLY A 227 -7.12 -5.91 -25.43
CA GLY A 227 -7.24 -7.32 -25.07
C GLY A 227 -6.62 -7.63 -23.71
N SER A 228 -5.41 -7.12 -23.48
CA SER A 228 -4.71 -7.31 -22.18
C SER A 228 -5.47 -6.67 -21.01
N ALA A 229 -6.07 -5.49 -21.23
CA ALA A 229 -6.91 -4.86 -20.20
C ALA A 229 -8.18 -5.68 -19.90
N ALA A 230 -8.78 -6.30 -20.93
CA ALA A 230 -9.93 -7.19 -20.76
C ALA A 230 -9.57 -8.42 -19.92
N ASP A 231 -8.44 -9.06 -20.23
CA ASP A 231 -7.96 -10.25 -19.53
C ASP A 231 -7.63 -9.92 -18.06
N LEU A 232 -6.88 -8.83 -17.82
CA LEU A 232 -6.60 -8.38 -16.45
C LEU A 232 -7.89 -8.06 -15.69
N PHE A 233 -8.82 -7.35 -16.30
CA PHE A 233 -10.11 -7.03 -15.70
C PHE A 233 -10.89 -8.28 -15.30
N GLY A 234 -10.72 -9.39 -16.02
CA GLY A 234 -11.34 -10.68 -15.70
C GLY A 234 -10.81 -11.32 -14.41
N ILE A 235 -9.54 -11.08 -14.06
CA ILE A 235 -8.84 -11.80 -12.97
C ILE A 235 -8.56 -10.94 -11.74
N ILE A 236 -8.26 -9.64 -11.91
CA ILE A 236 -8.00 -8.72 -10.79
C ILE A 236 -9.28 -8.40 -10.03
N GLN A 237 -9.19 -8.19 -8.72
CA GLN A 237 -10.33 -7.91 -7.85
C GLN A 237 -10.11 -6.62 -7.04
N SER A 238 -11.21 -5.95 -6.68
CA SER A 238 -11.13 -4.84 -5.72
C SER A 238 -10.52 -5.33 -4.41
N GLY A 239 -9.56 -4.59 -3.89
CA GLY A 239 -8.76 -4.98 -2.73
C GLY A 239 -7.46 -5.71 -3.05
N ASP A 240 -7.26 -6.17 -4.30
CA ASP A 240 -5.94 -6.68 -4.70
C ASP A 240 -4.87 -5.59 -4.55
N VAL A 241 -3.70 -6.00 -4.10
CA VAL A 241 -2.57 -5.08 -3.93
C VAL A 241 -1.99 -4.69 -5.29
N VAL A 242 -1.68 -3.41 -5.44
CA VAL A 242 -1.01 -2.85 -6.62
C VAL A 242 0.30 -2.23 -6.17
N VAL A 243 1.42 -2.79 -6.62
CA VAL A 243 2.77 -2.30 -6.36
C VAL A 243 3.26 -1.57 -7.60
N CYS A 244 3.50 -0.27 -7.50
CA CYS A 244 3.98 0.56 -8.61
C CYS A 244 5.37 1.11 -8.26
N HIS A 245 6.37 0.81 -9.09
CA HIS A 245 7.78 1.11 -8.80
C HIS A 245 8.60 1.39 -10.07
N TRP A 246 9.82 1.87 -9.89
CA TRP A 246 10.84 2.01 -10.95
C TRP A 246 11.78 0.81 -11.03
#